data_ec37903e0486e0dd0f2dc0cecda52c8c
#
_entry.id   ec37903e0486e0dd0f2dc0cecda52c8c
#
_cell.length_a   1.000
_cell.length_b   1.000
_cell.length_c   1.000
_cell.angle_alpha   90.00
_cell.angle_beta   90.00
_cell.angle_gamma   90.00
#
_symmetry.space_group_name_H-M   'P 1'
#
loop_
_entity.id
_entity.type
_entity.pdbx_description
1 polymer ?
#
loop_
_entity_poly.entity_id
_entity_poly.type
_entity_poly.pdbx_seq_one_letter_code
_entity_poly.pdbx_strand_id
1 'polypeptide(L)'
;FEGFLPQKTGRAPRLAALAEEPRTMIIYESPYRVAKTLRQLAEAFGSDRRCAACREISKLHEECVRGTLEEVAAHFEANEPRGEFVLIVEGRGKA
;
A
#
# COMPACT_ATOMS: atom_id res chain seq x y z
N PHE A 1 10.35 0.09 7.48
CA PHE A 1 9.04 0.02 8.14
C PHE A 1 8.51 1.43 8.39
N GLU A 2 7.36 1.73 7.83
CA GLU A 2 6.78 3.07 7.93
C GLU A 2 5.61 3.17 8.92
N GLY A 3 4.98 2.03 9.24
CA GLY A 3 3.79 2.05 10.07
C GLY A 3 2.63 2.74 9.36
N PHE A 4 1.87 3.54 10.09
CA PHE A 4 0.75 4.29 9.51
C PHE A 4 1.25 5.59 8.89
N LEU A 5 0.76 5.89 7.68
CA LEU A 5 1.05 7.17 7.05
C LEU A 5 0.23 8.27 7.71
N PRO A 6 0.71 9.53 7.70
CA PRO A 6 -0.10 10.67 8.14
C PRO A 6 -1.40 10.71 7.34
N GLN A 7 -2.51 11.04 7.99
CA GLN A 7 -3.81 11.05 7.31
C GLN A 7 -4.09 12.35 6.56
N LYS A 8 -3.57 13.46 7.06
CA LYS A 8 -3.79 14.78 6.46
C LYS A 8 -2.49 15.55 6.34
N THR A 9 -2.14 16.31 7.37
CA THR A 9 -0.93 17.13 7.37
C THR A 9 0.32 16.26 7.25
N GLY A 10 1.15 16.57 6.29
CA GLY A 10 2.39 15.85 6.07
C GLY A 10 2.26 14.62 5.18
N ARG A 11 1.05 14.26 4.75
CA ARG A 11 0.85 13.06 3.93
C ARG A 11 1.48 13.19 2.54
N ALA A 12 1.22 14.29 1.84
CA ALA A 12 1.77 14.47 0.50
C ALA A 12 3.30 14.56 0.49
N PRO A 13 3.95 15.32 1.38
CA PRO A 13 5.40 15.30 1.48
C PRO A 13 5.97 13.93 1.83
N ARG A 14 5.28 13.18 2.69
CA ARG A 14 5.73 11.85 3.07
C ARG A 14 5.67 10.89 1.89
N LEU A 15 4.58 10.92 1.13
CA LEU A 15 4.45 10.10 -0.06
C LEU A 15 5.53 10.44 -1.09
N ALA A 16 5.82 11.72 -1.28
CA ALA A 16 6.87 12.15 -2.20
C ALA A 16 8.24 11.62 -1.76
N ALA A 17 8.53 11.68 -0.47
CA ALA A 17 9.79 11.15 0.07
C ALA A 17 9.89 9.64 -0.11
N LEU A 18 8.80 8.92 0.15
CA LEU A 18 8.79 7.47 0.03
C LEU A 18 8.89 6.99 -1.42
N ALA A 19 8.47 7.82 -2.38
CA ALA A 19 8.60 7.47 -3.80
C ALA A 19 10.06 7.24 -4.19
N GLU A 20 10.98 7.87 -3.49
CA GLU A 20 12.42 7.77 -3.75
C GLU A 20 13.11 6.72 -2.88
N GLU A 21 12.38 6.08 -1.96
CA GLU A 21 12.95 5.07 -1.07
C GLU A 21 13.36 3.83 -1.86
N PRO A 22 14.64 3.42 -1.83
CA PRO A 22 15.08 2.25 -2.58
C PRO A 22 14.71 0.92 -1.95
N ARG A 23 14.40 0.91 -0.65
CA ARG A 23 14.07 -0.32 0.07
C ARG A 23 12.60 -0.61 0.05
N THR A 24 12.24 -1.88 0.21
CA THR A 24 10.85 -2.29 0.38
C THR A 24 10.26 -1.63 1.62
N MET A 25 9.05 -1.11 1.48
CA MET A 25 8.35 -0.40 2.54
C MET A 25 7.22 -1.24 3.10
N ILE A 26 7.00 -1.14 4.41
CA ILE A 26 5.89 -1.80 5.09
C ILE A 26 5.01 -0.71 5.68
N ILE A 27 3.77 -0.63 5.21
CA ILE A 27 2.82 0.42 5.59
C ILE A 27 1.56 -0.24 6.15
N TYR A 28 1.09 0.22 7.30
CA TYR A 28 -0.17 -0.23 7.86
C TYR A 28 -1.31 0.63 7.33
N GLU A 29 -2.45 0.00 7.07
CA GLU A 29 -3.62 0.75 6.62
C GLU A 29 -4.91 0.09 7.08
N SER A 30 -5.94 0.92 7.31
CA SER A 30 -7.25 0.42 7.68
C SER A 30 -8.03 0.00 6.42
N PRO A 31 -9.03 -0.90 6.56
CA PRO A 31 -9.80 -1.33 5.40
C PRO A 31 -10.58 -0.18 4.75
N TYR A 32 -10.88 0.87 5.51
CA TYR A 32 -11.63 2.01 4.99
C TYR A 32 -10.78 2.89 4.07
N ARG A 33 -9.47 2.78 4.15
CA ARG A 33 -8.56 3.65 3.39
C ARG A 33 -7.62 2.90 2.45
N VAL A 34 -7.65 1.56 2.47
CA VAL A 34 -6.66 0.80 1.72
C VAL A 34 -6.71 1.08 0.21
N ALA A 35 -7.91 1.14 -0.37
CA ALA A 35 -8.07 1.40 -1.80
C ALA A 35 -7.57 2.82 -2.14
N LYS A 36 -7.97 3.80 -1.33
CA LYS A 36 -7.56 5.19 -1.54
C LYS A 36 -6.04 5.34 -1.40
N THR A 37 -5.47 4.73 -0.37
CA THR A 37 -4.03 4.78 -0.13
C THR A 37 -3.26 4.14 -1.28
N LEU A 38 -3.70 2.98 -1.76
CA LEU A 38 -3.07 2.33 -2.90
C LEU A 38 -3.12 3.20 -4.15
N ARG A 39 -4.23 3.88 -4.38
CA ARG A 39 -4.37 4.78 -5.51
C ARG A 39 -3.42 5.98 -5.38
N GLN A 40 -3.28 6.52 -4.17
CA GLN A 40 -2.34 7.61 -3.91
C GLN A 40 -0.88 7.15 -4.08
N LEU A 41 -0.57 5.93 -3.63
CA LEU A 41 0.76 5.36 -3.83
C LEU A 41 1.05 5.18 -5.31
N ALA A 42 0.05 4.75 -6.10
CA ALA A 42 0.21 4.59 -7.54
C ALA A 42 0.52 5.93 -8.20
N GLU A 43 -0.13 7.00 -7.78
CA GLU A 43 0.14 8.34 -8.30
C GLU A 43 1.53 8.83 -7.94
N ALA A 44 1.98 8.56 -6.72
CA ALA A 44 3.27 9.05 -6.24
C ALA A 44 4.44 8.19 -6.72
N PHE A 45 4.26 6.87 -6.77
CA PHE A 45 5.34 5.91 -7.03
C PHE A 45 5.36 5.38 -8.47
N GLY A 46 4.25 5.52 -9.18
CA GLY A 46 4.07 4.91 -10.48
C GLY A 46 3.13 3.71 -10.39
N SER A 47 2.22 3.60 -11.36
CA SER A 47 1.18 2.58 -11.36
C SER A 47 1.72 1.16 -11.47
N ASP A 48 2.90 0.99 -12.02
CA ASP A 48 3.53 -0.30 -12.24
C ASP A 48 4.41 -0.77 -11.08
N ARG A 49 4.55 0.04 -10.00
CA ARG A 49 5.31 -0.36 -8.83
C ARG A 49 4.63 -1.58 -8.19
N ARG A 50 5.39 -2.61 -7.88
CA ARG A 50 4.81 -3.84 -7.34
C ARG A 50 4.56 -3.75 -5.84
N CYS A 51 3.50 -4.42 -5.41
CA CYS A 51 3.13 -4.43 -3.99
C CYS A 51 2.35 -5.70 -3.64
N ALA A 52 2.17 -5.88 -2.35
CA ALA A 52 1.28 -6.89 -1.79
C ALA A 52 0.46 -6.23 -0.69
N ALA A 53 -0.84 -6.48 -0.69
CA ALA A 53 -1.72 -6.03 0.38
C ALA A 53 -2.17 -7.27 1.14
N CYS A 54 -1.72 -7.41 2.37
CA CYS A 54 -1.93 -8.61 3.16
C CYS A 54 -2.81 -8.30 4.38
N ARG A 55 -3.70 -9.24 4.69
CA ARG A 55 -4.50 -9.14 5.90
C ARG A 55 -4.55 -10.49 6.58
N GLU A 56 -4.73 -10.47 7.90
CA GLU A 56 -4.96 -11.67 8.68
C GLU A 56 -6.46 -11.91 8.75
N ILE A 57 -6.91 -13.06 8.22
CA ILE A 57 -8.32 -13.45 8.28
C ILE A 57 -8.61 -14.16 9.58
N SER A 58 -7.65 -14.97 10.04
CA SER A 58 -7.71 -15.67 11.32
C SER A 58 -6.28 -15.95 11.75
N LYS A 59 -6.11 -16.50 12.96
CA LYS A 59 -4.76 -16.83 13.45
C LYS A 59 -4.02 -17.81 12.55
N LEU A 60 -4.74 -18.56 11.73
CA LEU A 60 -4.16 -19.60 10.88
C LEU A 60 -4.18 -19.22 9.39
N HIS A 61 -4.85 -18.12 9.05
CA HIS A 61 -5.03 -17.74 7.65
C HIS A 61 -4.63 -16.30 7.41
N GLU A 62 -3.83 -16.12 6.38
CA GLU A 62 -3.43 -14.83 5.89
C GLU A 62 -3.79 -14.77 4.40
N GLU A 63 -4.32 -13.65 3.97
CA GLU A 63 -4.67 -13.44 2.58
C GLU A 63 -3.86 -12.26 2.05
N CYS A 64 -3.18 -12.47 0.94
CA CYS A 64 -2.42 -11.41 0.29
C CYS A 64 -2.84 -11.27 -1.17
N VAL A 65 -3.10 -10.03 -1.58
CA VAL A 65 -3.34 -9.68 -2.96
C VAL A 65 -2.07 -9.03 -3.50
N ARG A 66 -1.51 -9.62 -4.54
CA ARG A 66 -0.22 -9.17 -5.10
C ARG A 66 -0.39 -8.69 -6.53
N GLY A 67 0.43 -7.73 -6.91
CA GLY A 67 0.44 -7.19 -8.25
C GLY A 67 1.07 -5.82 -8.28
N THR A 68 0.75 -5.04 -9.30
CA THR A 68 1.15 -3.64 -9.35
C THR A 68 0.21 -2.83 -8.46
N LEU A 69 0.65 -1.61 -8.10
CA LEU A 69 -0.22 -0.71 -7.31
C LEU A 69 -1.56 -0.50 -8.02
N GLU A 70 -1.55 -0.35 -9.33
CA GLU A 70 -2.78 -0.19 -10.12
C GLU A 70 -3.69 -1.41 -9.99
N GLU A 71 -3.13 -2.60 -10.15
CA GLU A 71 -3.91 -3.84 -10.07
C GLU A 71 -4.52 -4.05 -8.69
N VAL A 72 -3.72 -3.84 -7.65
CA VAL A 72 -4.18 -4.05 -6.27
C VAL A 72 -5.19 -2.99 -5.86
N ALA A 73 -4.97 -1.74 -6.28
CA ALA A 73 -5.94 -0.68 -6.01
C ALA A 73 -7.29 -1.00 -6.68
N ALA A 74 -7.27 -1.42 -7.94
CA ALA A 74 -8.49 -1.76 -8.66
C ALA A 74 -9.22 -2.93 -8.00
N HIS A 75 -8.47 -3.90 -7.49
CA HIS A 75 -9.05 -5.04 -6.78
C HIS A 75 -9.87 -4.59 -5.57
N PHE A 76 -9.32 -3.68 -4.75
CA PHE A 76 -10.01 -3.23 -3.55
C PHE A 76 -11.06 -2.15 -3.82
N GLU A 77 -11.02 -1.51 -4.98
CA GLU A 77 -12.11 -0.62 -5.40
C GLU A 77 -13.34 -1.44 -5.81
N ALA A 78 -13.12 -2.64 -6.32
CA ALA A 78 -14.21 -3.53 -6.74
C ALA A 78 -14.70 -4.45 -5.62
N ASN A 79 -13.85 -4.75 -4.64
CA ASN A 79 -14.13 -5.71 -3.57
C ASN A 79 -13.88 -5.05 -2.23
N GLU A 80 -14.94 -4.76 -1.49
CA GLU A 80 -14.83 -4.08 -0.21
C GLU A 80 -13.91 -4.85 0.75
N PRO A 81 -12.82 -4.23 1.20
CA PRO A 81 -11.88 -4.90 2.10
C PRO A 81 -12.37 -4.93 3.55
N ARG A 82 -11.90 -5.91 4.30
CA ARG A 82 -12.21 -6.07 5.72
C ARG A 82 -10.92 -6.36 6.48
N GLY A 83 -10.90 -5.99 7.75
CA GLY A 83 -9.75 -6.22 8.62
C GLY A 83 -8.66 -5.20 8.44
N GLU A 84 -7.56 -5.39 9.13
CA GLU A 84 -6.41 -4.50 9.04
C GLU A 84 -5.45 -5.00 7.97
N PHE A 85 -4.86 -4.06 7.24
CA PHE A 85 -3.96 -4.38 6.15
C PHE A 85 -2.53 -3.99 6.44
N VAL A 86 -1.64 -4.83 5.94
CA VAL A 86 -0.21 -4.51 5.85
C VAL A 86 0.10 -4.42 4.37
N LEU A 87 0.54 -3.25 3.93
CA LEU A 87 0.94 -3.03 2.54
C LEU A 87 2.46 -3.19 2.46
N ILE A 88 2.90 -4.09 1.62
CA ILE A 88 4.32 -4.30 1.36
C ILE A 88 4.57 -3.76 -0.03
N VAL A 89 5.25 -2.62 -0.12
CA VAL A 89 5.46 -1.93 -1.39
C VAL A 89 6.92 -1.99 -1.76
N GLU A 90 7.19 -2.50 -2.95
CA GLU A 90 8.55 -2.56 -3.46
C GLU A 90 9.15 -1.17 -3.53
N GLY A 91 10.40 -1.05 -3.10
CA GLY A 91 11.11 0.21 -3.18
C GLY A 91 11.41 0.60 -4.61
N ARG A 92 11.93 1.81 -4.77
CA ARG A 92 12.31 2.33 -6.08
C ARG A 92 13.37 1.45 -6.75
N GLY A 93 14.18 0.78 -5.95
CA GLY A 93 15.28 -0.02 -6.46
C GLY A 93 16.43 0.86 -6.93
N LYS A 94 17.33 0.24 -7.66
CA LYS A 94 18.46 0.98 -8.25
C LYS A 94 17.96 1.59 -9.55
N ALA A 95 18.08 2.87 -9.65
CA ALA A 95 17.69 3.59 -10.86
C ALA A 95 18.68 3.34 -11.99
#